data_d3ab83aa2bfbd7ea6370ee851ce7b305
#
_entry.id   d3ab83aa2bfbd7ea6370ee851ce7b305
#
_cell.length_a   1.000
_cell.length_b   1.000
_cell.length_c   1.000
_cell.angle_alpha   90.00
_cell.angle_beta   90.00
_cell.angle_gamma   90.00
#
_symmetry.space_group_name_H-M   'P 1'
#
loop_
_entity.id
_entity.type
_entity.pdbx_description
1 polymer ?
#
loop_
_entity_poly.entity_id
_entity_poly.type
_entity_poly.pdbx_seq_one_letter_code
_entity_poly.pdbx_strand_id
1 'polypeptide(L)'
;MGLLVLVLVLATGLFYWFLPASVAVPFVVQRARGVVLDDLSGTVWNGRAGRVMTQEGLELGAATWTLGRDVILGRTHLDIHLDGRAGRFDGHMDRTEADRVQWRDVDFRLDAAALASPGLPRELVPVGVVEGKVPQADLQGNWPVTLDADVAWRAAAVKTPEGHVTLGGIAFKASSAGGVLHATLKDDGEGSLAVDARVAASPLGWRMEGALVPRIADTALTHLIARFGPVRPDGSVSLARKAGLAPAVSP
;
A
#
# COMPACT_ATOMS: atom_id res chain seq x y z
N MET A 1 42.93 -32.27 3.05
CA MET A 1 41.70 -31.97 2.31
C MET A 1 40.49 -31.77 3.24
N GLY A 2 40.28 -32.59 4.27
CA GLY A 2 39.15 -32.44 5.21
C GLY A 2 39.16 -31.14 6.04
N LEU A 3 40.34 -30.67 6.49
CA LEU A 3 40.44 -29.42 7.27
C LEU A 3 40.05 -28.20 6.43
N LEU A 4 40.42 -28.16 5.16
CA LEU A 4 40.11 -27.04 4.24
C LEU A 4 38.62 -26.97 3.92
N VAL A 5 37.95 -28.13 3.76
CA VAL A 5 36.50 -28.22 3.59
C VAL A 5 35.79 -27.79 4.86
N LEU A 6 36.25 -28.21 6.04
CA LEU A 6 35.69 -27.79 7.32
C LEU A 6 35.78 -26.27 7.53
N VAL A 7 36.95 -25.69 7.25
CA VAL A 7 37.17 -24.22 7.34
C VAL A 7 36.27 -23.49 6.36
N LEU A 8 36.11 -23.98 5.13
CA LEU A 8 35.22 -23.38 4.13
C LEU A 8 33.76 -23.42 4.57
N VAL A 9 33.30 -24.55 5.10
CA VAL A 9 31.92 -24.71 5.62
C VAL A 9 31.69 -23.79 6.81
N LEU A 10 32.64 -23.70 7.75
CA LEU A 10 32.54 -22.80 8.89
C LEU A 10 32.56 -21.33 8.45
N ALA A 11 33.43 -20.97 7.52
CA ALA A 11 33.48 -19.60 6.99
C ALA A 11 32.20 -19.21 6.25
N THR A 12 31.66 -20.13 5.44
CA THR A 12 30.38 -19.91 4.74
C THR A 12 29.23 -19.82 5.73
N GLY A 13 29.19 -20.68 6.76
CA GLY A 13 28.19 -20.63 7.82
C GLY A 13 28.27 -19.32 8.62
N LEU A 14 29.49 -18.87 8.95
CA LEU A 14 29.70 -17.63 9.67
C LEU A 14 29.30 -16.40 8.81
N PHE A 15 29.70 -16.40 7.54
CA PHE A 15 29.29 -15.36 6.58
C PHE A 15 27.77 -15.27 6.44
N TYR A 16 27.09 -16.41 6.30
CA TYR A 16 25.65 -16.48 6.26
C TYR A 16 25.02 -15.94 7.56
N TRP A 17 25.59 -16.32 8.72
CA TRP A 17 25.08 -15.91 10.03
C TRP A 17 25.16 -14.40 10.26
N PHE A 18 26.20 -13.75 9.76
CA PHE A 18 26.49 -12.34 9.92
C PHE A 18 26.34 -11.53 8.63
N LEU A 19 25.58 -12.01 7.64
CA LEU A 19 25.39 -11.32 6.37
C LEU A 19 24.92 -9.86 6.61
N PRO A 20 25.75 -8.84 6.27
CA PRO A 20 25.39 -7.45 6.53
C PRO A 20 24.19 -7.00 5.71
N ALA A 21 23.29 -6.23 6.32
CA ALA A 21 22.13 -5.64 5.65
C ALA A 21 22.53 -4.78 4.45
N SER A 22 23.61 -4.02 4.58
CA SER A 22 24.14 -3.13 3.52
C SER A 22 24.52 -3.85 2.23
N VAL A 23 24.82 -5.15 2.29
CA VAL A 23 25.20 -5.95 1.12
C VAL A 23 23.98 -6.55 0.43
N ALA A 24 23.04 -7.10 1.18
CA ALA A 24 21.95 -7.89 0.62
C ALA A 24 20.67 -7.07 0.37
N VAL A 25 20.35 -6.13 1.24
CA VAL A 25 19.12 -5.33 1.15
C VAL A 25 19.01 -4.55 -0.17
N PRO A 26 20.05 -3.93 -0.71
CA PRO A 26 19.96 -3.23 -2.00
C PRO A 26 19.48 -4.13 -3.15
N PHE A 27 19.88 -5.41 -3.18
CA PHE A 27 19.43 -6.36 -4.20
C PHE A 27 17.94 -6.72 -4.08
N VAL A 28 17.41 -6.70 -2.85
CA VAL A 28 15.99 -6.97 -2.58
C VAL A 28 15.15 -5.73 -2.89
N VAL A 29 15.61 -4.56 -2.44
CA VAL A 29 14.90 -3.27 -2.59
C VAL A 29 14.83 -2.83 -4.06
N GLN A 30 15.84 -3.13 -4.88
CA GLN A 30 15.78 -2.88 -6.32
C GLN A 30 14.57 -3.56 -7.00
N ARG A 31 14.04 -4.62 -6.40
CA ARG A 31 12.82 -5.32 -6.86
C ARG A 31 11.54 -4.76 -6.24
N ALA A 32 11.65 -4.11 -5.07
CA ALA A 32 10.56 -3.42 -4.41
C ALA A 32 10.48 -1.98 -4.96
N ARG A 33 9.72 -1.79 -6.04
CA ARG A 33 9.54 -0.46 -6.64
C ARG A 33 8.85 0.49 -5.66
N GLY A 34 9.43 1.66 -5.43
CA GLY A 34 8.77 2.75 -4.70
C GLY A 34 9.46 3.22 -3.43
N VAL A 35 10.48 2.53 -2.91
CA VAL A 35 11.13 2.87 -1.66
C VAL A 35 12.65 2.89 -1.80
N VAL A 36 13.30 3.88 -1.19
CA VAL A 36 14.75 3.99 -1.07
C VAL A 36 15.11 3.86 0.40
N LEU A 37 16.11 3.02 0.72
CA LEU A 37 16.59 2.78 2.08
C LEU A 37 18.00 3.31 2.21
N ASP A 38 18.24 4.17 3.20
CA ASP A 38 19.54 4.73 3.54
C ASP A 38 19.94 4.40 4.99
N ASP A 39 21.23 4.57 5.29
CA ASP A 39 21.81 4.32 6.62
C ASP A 39 21.52 2.89 7.11
N LEU A 40 21.80 1.91 6.25
CA LEU A 40 21.60 0.50 6.55
C LEU A 40 22.59 0.01 7.59
N SER A 41 22.09 -0.64 8.64
CA SER A 41 22.88 -1.21 9.73
C SER A 41 22.33 -2.57 10.17
N GLY A 42 23.13 -3.32 10.92
CA GLY A 42 22.79 -4.67 11.37
C GLY A 42 22.99 -5.72 10.28
N THR A 43 22.24 -6.80 10.38
CA THR A 43 22.30 -7.95 9.48
C THR A 43 21.04 -8.05 8.64
N VAL A 44 21.04 -8.93 7.63
CA VAL A 44 19.84 -9.27 6.86
C VAL A 44 18.74 -9.83 7.75
N TRP A 45 19.13 -10.55 8.82
CA TRP A 45 18.21 -11.20 9.76
C TRP A 45 17.58 -10.22 10.76
N ASN A 46 18.36 -9.27 11.23
CA ASN A 46 17.93 -8.21 12.12
C ASN A 46 18.61 -6.93 11.65
N GLY A 47 17.90 -6.15 10.89
CA GLY A 47 18.44 -4.96 10.27
C GLY A 47 17.64 -3.70 10.58
N ARG A 48 18.26 -2.58 10.25
CA ARG A 48 17.68 -1.25 10.38
C ARG A 48 18.09 -0.40 9.18
N ALA A 49 17.14 0.38 8.67
CA ALA A 49 17.39 1.54 7.82
C ALA A 49 17.15 2.81 8.64
N GLY A 50 18.14 3.67 8.71
CA GLY A 50 18.03 4.95 9.42
C GLY A 50 17.05 5.90 8.73
N ARG A 51 16.96 5.81 7.40
CA ARG A 51 16.01 6.57 6.58
C ARG A 51 15.35 5.70 5.52
N VAL A 52 14.04 5.83 5.44
CA VAL A 52 13.19 5.27 4.40
C VAL A 52 12.55 6.42 3.65
N MET A 53 12.72 6.47 2.35
CA MET A 53 12.18 7.55 1.50
C MET A 53 11.36 6.96 0.35
N THR A 54 10.36 7.71 -0.12
CA THR A 54 9.71 7.41 -1.40
C THR A 54 10.62 7.79 -2.57
N GLN A 55 10.31 7.35 -3.78
CA GLN A 55 11.06 7.75 -4.98
C GLN A 55 10.98 9.25 -5.25
N GLU A 56 9.93 9.91 -4.78
CA GLU A 56 9.72 11.34 -4.87
C GLU A 56 10.49 12.12 -3.80
N GLY A 57 11.23 11.43 -2.91
CA GLY A 57 12.07 12.03 -1.88
C GLY A 57 11.36 12.36 -0.58
N LEU A 58 10.11 11.91 -0.37
CA LEU A 58 9.43 12.07 0.92
C LEU A 58 10.02 11.08 1.94
N GLU A 59 10.53 11.61 3.05
CA GLU A 59 11.06 10.80 4.15
C GLU A 59 9.90 10.23 4.97
N LEU A 60 9.79 8.90 5.01
CA LEU A 60 8.77 8.18 5.77
C LEU A 60 9.19 7.98 7.23
N GLY A 61 10.46 7.74 7.48
CA GLY A 61 10.99 7.49 8.82
C GLY A 61 12.13 6.48 8.84
N ALA A 62 12.37 5.86 9.98
CA ALA A 62 13.31 4.75 10.14
C ALA A 62 12.56 3.42 10.12
N ALA A 63 13.17 2.38 9.56
CA ALA A 63 12.61 1.05 9.55
C ALA A 63 13.52 0.05 10.25
N THR A 64 12.91 -0.93 10.90
CA THR A 64 13.57 -2.12 11.42
C THR A 64 12.87 -3.37 10.90
N TRP A 65 13.63 -4.45 10.76
CA TRP A 65 13.05 -5.72 10.36
C TRP A 65 13.73 -6.89 11.06
N THR A 66 12.95 -7.95 11.19
CA THR A 66 13.44 -9.27 11.60
C THR A 66 13.05 -10.27 10.52
N LEU A 67 14.04 -10.94 9.94
CA LEU A 67 13.86 -11.96 8.93
C LEU A 67 14.23 -13.33 9.51
N GLY A 68 13.32 -14.28 9.44
CA GLY A 68 13.55 -15.65 9.86
C GLY A 68 14.61 -16.33 8.99
N ARG A 69 15.48 -17.15 9.62
CA ARG A 69 16.55 -17.88 8.92
C ARG A 69 16.04 -19.05 8.08
N ASP A 70 14.79 -19.44 8.25
CA ASP A 70 14.11 -20.49 7.50
C ASP A 70 13.94 -20.16 6.01
N VAL A 71 14.30 -18.93 5.60
CA VAL A 71 14.32 -18.52 4.19
C VAL A 71 15.17 -19.45 3.33
N ILE A 72 16.21 -20.07 3.88
CA ILE A 72 17.03 -21.10 3.18
C ILE A 72 16.22 -22.36 2.89
N LEU A 73 15.24 -22.66 3.73
CA LEU A 73 14.33 -23.79 3.56
C LEU A 73 13.10 -23.42 2.72
N GLY A 74 13.10 -22.22 2.11
CA GLY A 74 12.01 -21.72 1.30
C GLY A 74 10.85 -21.11 2.09
N ARG A 75 10.99 -20.97 3.42
CA ARG A 75 10.01 -20.32 4.29
C ARG A 75 10.52 -18.93 4.66
N THR A 76 9.68 -17.90 4.52
CA THR A 76 10.05 -16.55 4.90
C THR A 76 9.12 -16.09 6.01
N HIS A 77 9.68 -15.67 7.12
CA HIS A 77 9.01 -14.96 8.19
C HIS A 77 9.66 -13.58 8.29
N LEU A 78 8.90 -12.53 8.09
CA LEU A 78 9.41 -11.17 8.07
C LEU A 78 8.49 -10.26 8.90
N ASP A 79 9.07 -9.71 9.96
CA ASP A 79 8.45 -8.65 10.73
C ASP A 79 9.04 -7.31 10.27
N ILE A 80 8.18 -6.34 10.02
CA ILE A 80 8.58 -4.99 9.60
C ILE A 80 7.95 -3.98 10.53
N HIS A 81 8.77 -3.08 11.04
CA HIS A 81 8.34 -1.90 11.77
C HIS A 81 8.97 -0.67 11.14
N LEU A 82 8.15 0.32 10.79
CA LEU A 82 8.56 1.64 10.32
C LEU A 82 7.96 2.69 11.22
N ASP A 83 8.76 3.65 11.64
CA ASP A 83 8.31 4.77 12.47
C ASP A 83 8.95 6.08 12.03
N GLY A 84 8.11 7.09 11.81
CA GLY A 84 8.51 8.42 11.39
C GLY A 84 7.34 9.40 11.32
N ARG A 85 7.64 10.65 10.97
CA ARG A 85 6.63 11.71 10.91
C ARG A 85 5.62 11.50 9.78
N ALA A 86 6.09 11.07 8.62
CA ALA A 86 5.24 10.88 7.43
C ALA A 86 4.77 9.44 7.28
N GLY A 87 5.25 8.50 8.10
CA GLY A 87 4.88 7.10 8.02
C GLY A 87 5.07 6.32 9.29
N ARG A 88 4.09 5.46 9.57
CA ARG A 88 4.18 4.34 10.51
C ARG A 88 3.64 3.11 9.80
N PHE A 89 4.31 2.00 9.98
CA PHE A 89 3.87 0.71 9.46
C PHE A 89 4.35 -0.39 10.38
N ASP A 90 3.46 -1.28 10.75
CA ASP A 90 3.73 -2.52 11.46
C ASP A 90 3.09 -3.66 10.67
N GLY A 91 3.77 -4.80 10.56
CA GLY A 91 3.19 -5.95 9.87
C GLY A 91 4.07 -7.18 9.88
N HIS A 92 3.40 -8.33 9.86
CA HIS A 92 4.01 -9.65 9.82
C HIS A 92 3.73 -10.32 8.49
N MET A 93 4.77 -10.80 7.83
CA MET A 93 4.66 -11.46 6.53
C MET A 93 5.21 -12.88 6.62
N ASP A 94 4.39 -13.83 6.24
CA ASP A 94 4.77 -15.23 6.08
C ASP A 94 4.70 -15.64 4.60
N ARG A 95 5.72 -16.34 4.13
CA ARG A 95 5.74 -16.97 2.83
C ARG A 95 6.19 -18.42 2.98
N THR A 96 5.28 -19.35 2.78
CA THR A 96 5.52 -20.78 2.88
C THR A 96 5.64 -21.46 1.51
N GLU A 97 5.09 -20.82 0.48
CA GLU A 97 5.10 -21.30 -0.90
C GLU A 97 5.60 -20.19 -1.84
N ALA A 98 6.09 -20.53 -3.01
CA ALA A 98 6.72 -19.59 -3.92
C ALA A 98 5.78 -18.47 -4.39
N ASP A 99 4.49 -18.76 -4.49
CA ASP A 99 3.47 -17.86 -5.01
C ASP A 99 2.45 -17.40 -3.96
N ARG A 100 2.57 -17.88 -2.69
CA ARG A 100 1.66 -17.53 -1.61
C ARG A 100 2.36 -16.72 -0.53
N VAL A 101 1.83 -15.53 -0.28
CA VAL A 101 2.27 -14.60 0.78
C VAL A 101 1.09 -14.29 1.67
N GLN A 102 1.29 -14.42 2.98
CA GLN A 102 0.31 -14.06 3.99
C GLN A 102 0.82 -12.87 4.79
N TRP A 103 0.01 -11.83 4.89
CA TRP A 103 0.21 -10.72 5.80
C TRP A 103 -0.75 -10.82 6.96
N ARG A 104 -0.28 -10.49 8.16
CA ARG A 104 -1.08 -10.48 9.39
C ARG A 104 -0.80 -9.23 10.20
N ASP A 105 -1.82 -8.79 10.89
CA ASP A 105 -1.75 -7.69 11.88
C ASP A 105 -1.07 -6.44 11.30
N VAL A 106 -1.39 -6.12 10.04
CA VAL A 106 -0.86 -4.92 9.39
C VAL A 106 -1.61 -3.71 9.93
N ASP A 107 -0.87 -2.78 10.52
CA ASP A 107 -1.34 -1.46 10.95
C ASP A 107 -0.46 -0.41 10.28
N PHE A 108 -1.06 0.59 9.67
CA PHE A 108 -0.30 1.65 9.01
C PHE A 108 -0.96 3.01 9.14
N ARG A 109 -0.12 4.04 9.15
CA ARG A 109 -0.49 5.43 9.09
C ARG A 109 0.55 6.17 8.24
N LEU A 110 0.12 6.77 7.15
CA LEU A 110 0.99 7.41 6.17
C LEU A 110 0.47 8.80 5.82
N ASP A 111 1.37 9.73 5.56
CA ASP A 111 1.01 10.95 4.85
C ASP A 111 0.46 10.58 3.48
N ALA A 112 -0.68 11.15 3.11
CA ALA A 112 -1.33 10.85 1.84
C ALA A 112 -0.40 11.14 0.63
N ALA A 113 0.52 12.11 0.76
CA ALA A 113 1.51 12.42 -0.26
C ALA A 113 2.45 11.24 -0.55
N ALA A 114 2.68 10.34 0.43
CA ALA A 114 3.47 9.13 0.23
C ALA A 114 2.81 8.11 -0.71
N LEU A 115 1.49 8.22 -0.88
CA LEU A 115 0.70 7.35 -1.75
C LEU A 115 0.52 7.93 -3.16
N ALA A 116 1.14 9.10 -3.44
CA ALA A 116 1.17 9.64 -4.79
C ALA A 116 1.81 8.62 -5.74
N SER A 117 1.02 8.11 -6.67
CA SER A 117 1.43 7.05 -7.60
C SER A 117 1.85 7.65 -8.94
N PRO A 118 2.76 7.04 -9.70
CA PRO A 118 3.08 7.44 -11.07
C PRO A 118 1.88 7.49 -12.01
N GLY A 119 0.75 6.89 -11.64
CA GLY A 119 -0.51 6.95 -12.39
C GLY A 119 -1.40 8.16 -12.07
N LEU A 120 -1.10 8.91 -11.00
CA LEU A 120 -1.77 10.18 -10.71
C LEU A 120 -1.08 11.31 -11.49
N PRO A 121 -1.85 12.25 -12.07
CA PRO A 121 -1.25 13.45 -12.63
C PRO A 121 -0.40 14.15 -11.57
N ARG A 122 0.83 14.50 -11.90
CA ARG A 122 1.77 15.18 -10.97
C ARG A 122 1.23 16.47 -10.36
N GLU A 123 0.22 17.03 -11.00
CA GLU A 123 -0.49 18.24 -10.57
C GLU A 123 -1.45 17.99 -9.40
N LEU A 124 -1.80 16.72 -9.15
CA LEU A 124 -2.71 16.33 -8.08
C LEU A 124 -1.91 15.75 -6.92
N VAL A 125 -1.73 16.52 -5.86
CA VAL A 125 -1.04 16.08 -4.67
C VAL A 125 -2.06 15.78 -3.57
N PRO A 126 -2.21 14.51 -3.18
CA PRO A 126 -3.07 14.13 -2.06
C PRO A 126 -2.50 14.70 -0.76
N VAL A 127 -3.38 15.14 0.13
CA VAL A 127 -3.07 15.74 1.43
C VAL A 127 -3.93 15.09 2.50
N GLY A 128 -3.41 15.00 3.70
CA GLY A 128 -4.07 14.34 4.83
C GLY A 128 -3.34 13.09 5.26
N VAL A 129 -4.00 12.27 6.04
CA VAL A 129 -3.41 11.05 6.62
C VAL A 129 -4.23 9.84 6.19
N VAL A 130 -3.58 8.85 5.63
CA VAL A 130 -4.17 7.55 5.34
C VAL A 130 -3.73 6.58 6.42
N GLU A 131 -4.68 6.03 7.13
CA GLU A 131 -4.44 5.02 8.17
C GLU A 131 -5.32 3.80 7.91
N GLY A 132 -4.83 2.63 8.27
CA GLY A 132 -5.61 1.42 8.03
C GLY A 132 -5.09 0.23 8.80
N LYS A 133 -5.98 -0.76 8.89
CA LYS A 133 -5.72 -2.06 9.49
C LYS A 133 -6.07 -3.15 8.50
N VAL A 134 -5.18 -4.12 8.40
CA VAL A 134 -5.39 -5.33 7.62
C VAL A 134 -5.08 -6.52 8.54
N PRO A 135 -6.09 -7.04 9.27
CA PRO A 135 -5.90 -8.19 10.14
C PRO A 135 -5.31 -9.39 9.41
N GLN A 136 -5.77 -9.62 8.19
CA GLN A 136 -5.27 -10.71 7.36
C GLN A 136 -5.36 -10.37 5.87
N ALA A 137 -4.31 -10.71 5.12
CA ALA A 137 -4.32 -10.73 3.66
C ALA A 137 -3.51 -11.93 3.15
N ASP A 138 -4.20 -12.85 2.45
CA ASP A 138 -3.57 -13.97 1.76
C ASP A 138 -3.49 -13.65 0.27
N LEU A 139 -2.27 -13.56 -0.25
CA LEU A 139 -2.03 -13.29 -1.66
C LEU A 139 -1.54 -14.57 -2.36
N GLN A 140 -2.11 -14.86 -3.51
CA GLN A 140 -1.59 -15.86 -4.43
C GLN A 140 -1.07 -15.14 -5.69
N GLY A 141 0.22 -15.25 -5.93
CA GLY A 141 0.90 -14.33 -6.84
C GLY A 141 0.80 -12.90 -6.32
N ASN A 142 0.19 -12.01 -7.10
CA ASN A 142 -0.06 -10.62 -6.69
C ASN A 142 -1.56 -10.35 -6.43
N TRP A 143 -2.37 -11.41 -6.27
CA TRP A 143 -3.80 -11.26 -6.11
C TRP A 143 -4.27 -11.65 -4.69
N PRO A 144 -5.06 -10.80 -4.00
CA PRO A 144 -5.60 -11.14 -2.69
C PRO A 144 -6.74 -12.18 -2.83
N VAL A 145 -6.44 -13.42 -2.40
CA VAL A 145 -7.44 -14.50 -2.33
C VAL A 145 -8.33 -14.33 -1.11
N THR A 146 -7.71 -13.91 -0.01
CA THR A 146 -8.41 -13.50 1.21
C THR A 146 -7.87 -12.14 1.61
N LEU A 147 -8.75 -11.22 1.92
CA LEU A 147 -8.41 -9.88 2.40
C LEU A 147 -9.52 -9.40 3.34
N ASP A 148 -9.11 -8.78 4.42
CA ASP A 148 -9.95 -7.92 5.26
C ASP A 148 -9.15 -6.64 5.53
N ALA A 149 -9.68 -5.51 5.09
CA ALA A 149 -9.00 -4.23 5.19
C ALA A 149 -9.98 -3.10 5.51
N ASP A 150 -9.64 -2.32 6.52
CA ASP A 150 -10.33 -1.11 6.93
C ASP A 150 -9.35 0.06 6.86
N VAL A 151 -9.60 1.00 5.97
CA VAL A 151 -8.70 2.11 5.68
C VAL A 151 -9.48 3.41 5.74
N ALA A 152 -8.91 4.44 6.33
CA ALA A 152 -9.48 5.77 6.39
C ALA A 152 -8.49 6.82 5.88
N TRP A 153 -8.93 7.67 4.98
CA TRP A 153 -8.22 8.88 4.60
C TRP A 153 -8.81 10.06 5.37
N ARG A 154 -8.11 10.47 6.42
CA ARG A 154 -8.54 11.55 7.31
C ARG A 154 -8.06 12.90 6.81
N ALA A 155 -8.88 13.92 7.01
CA ALA A 155 -8.65 15.28 6.49
C ALA A 155 -8.25 15.24 5.02
N ALA A 156 -8.97 14.41 4.25
CA ALA A 156 -8.69 14.21 2.84
C ALA A 156 -8.84 15.50 2.06
N ALA A 157 -7.79 15.84 1.35
CA ALA A 157 -7.77 17.00 0.44
C ALA A 157 -6.84 16.72 -0.74
N VAL A 158 -7.01 17.47 -1.80
CA VAL A 158 -6.14 17.41 -2.98
C VAL A 158 -5.70 18.83 -3.34
N LYS A 159 -4.38 19.03 -3.47
CA LYS A 159 -3.84 20.23 -4.11
C LYS A 159 -3.93 20.04 -5.62
N THR A 160 -4.55 21.00 -6.28
CA THR A 160 -4.72 21.08 -7.72
C THR A 160 -4.11 22.39 -8.23
N PRO A 161 -3.88 22.57 -9.53
CA PRO A 161 -3.46 23.86 -10.10
C PRO A 161 -4.43 25.00 -9.80
N GLU A 162 -5.71 24.67 -9.65
CA GLU A 162 -6.78 25.64 -9.39
C GLU A 162 -6.91 26.00 -7.90
N GLY A 163 -6.28 25.23 -7.01
CA GLY A 163 -6.33 25.45 -5.56
C GLY A 163 -6.33 24.20 -4.71
N HIS A 164 -6.70 24.38 -3.45
CA HIS A 164 -6.78 23.33 -2.46
C HIS A 164 -8.24 22.89 -2.29
N VAL A 165 -8.54 21.63 -2.63
CA VAL A 165 -9.88 21.04 -2.56
C VAL A 165 -9.95 20.15 -1.32
N THR A 166 -10.77 20.51 -0.34
CA THR A 166 -11.03 19.71 0.85
C THR A 166 -12.15 18.71 0.54
N LEU A 167 -11.89 17.42 0.76
CA LEU A 167 -12.85 16.34 0.48
C LEU A 167 -13.59 15.88 1.73
N GLY A 168 -12.96 16.00 2.91
CA GLY A 168 -13.46 15.46 4.19
C GLY A 168 -12.76 14.18 4.59
N GLY A 169 -13.41 13.32 5.35
CA GLY A 169 -12.92 11.97 5.63
C GLY A 169 -13.50 10.97 4.61
N ILE A 170 -12.68 10.03 4.15
CA ILE A 170 -13.11 8.97 3.23
C ILE A 170 -12.71 7.62 3.84
N ALA A 171 -13.70 6.77 4.06
CA ALA A 171 -13.52 5.39 4.50
C ALA A 171 -13.49 4.44 3.30
N PHE A 172 -12.56 3.52 3.32
CA PHE A 172 -12.42 2.44 2.35
C PHE A 172 -12.42 1.11 3.11
N LYS A 173 -13.40 0.24 2.81
CA LYS A 173 -13.45 -1.10 3.34
C LYS A 173 -13.34 -2.09 2.20
N ALA A 174 -12.45 -3.05 2.33
CA ALA A 174 -12.25 -4.07 1.32
C ALA A 174 -12.26 -5.46 1.95
N SER A 175 -12.94 -6.38 1.30
CA SER A 175 -12.91 -7.79 1.64
C SER A 175 -12.74 -8.63 0.38
N SER A 176 -12.08 -9.76 0.51
CA SER A 176 -11.94 -10.72 -0.58
C SER A 176 -12.26 -12.12 -0.10
N ALA A 177 -13.08 -12.81 -0.87
CA ALA A 177 -13.40 -14.22 -0.66
C ALA A 177 -13.47 -14.94 -2.00
N GLY A 178 -12.85 -16.11 -2.09
CA GLY A 178 -12.85 -16.89 -3.33
C GLY A 178 -12.19 -16.20 -4.53
N GLY A 179 -11.24 -15.28 -4.28
CA GLY A 179 -10.52 -14.54 -5.32
C GLY A 179 -11.29 -13.37 -5.95
N VAL A 180 -12.45 -13.00 -5.40
CA VAL A 180 -13.18 -11.78 -5.76
C VAL A 180 -13.00 -10.75 -4.65
N LEU A 181 -12.44 -9.60 -5.01
CA LEU A 181 -12.30 -8.43 -4.14
C LEU A 181 -13.56 -7.57 -4.25
N HIS A 182 -14.15 -7.26 -3.11
CA HIS A 182 -15.23 -6.28 -2.97
C HIS A 182 -14.71 -5.12 -2.12
N ALA A 183 -14.93 -3.89 -2.57
CA ALA A 183 -14.56 -2.71 -1.81
C ALA A 183 -15.67 -1.67 -1.85
N THR A 184 -15.81 -0.93 -0.76
CA THR A 184 -16.73 0.21 -0.62
C THR A 184 -15.94 1.45 -0.23
N LEU A 185 -16.27 2.57 -0.86
CA LEU A 185 -15.74 3.89 -0.51
C LEU A 185 -16.91 4.75 -0.07
N LYS A 186 -16.80 5.33 1.13
CA LYS A 186 -17.81 6.23 1.68
C LYS A 186 -17.15 7.40 2.36
N ASP A 187 -17.73 8.58 2.23
CA ASP A 187 -17.32 9.74 2.99
C ASP A 187 -17.94 9.74 4.41
N ASP A 188 -17.41 10.60 5.28
CA ASP A 188 -17.86 10.76 6.66
C ASP A 188 -19.10 11.68 6.83
N GLY A 189 -19.55 12.30 5.75
CA GLY A 189 -20.68 13.23 5.74
C GLY A 189 -20.30 14.71 5.98
N GLU A 190 -19.08 15.01 6.43
CA GLU A 190 -18.67 16.35 6.86
C GLU A 190 -17.91 17.15 5.78
N GLY A 191 -17.35 16.46 4.76
CA GLY A 191 -16.58 17.08 3.69
C GLY A 191 -17.41 17.77 2.61
N SER A 192 -16.73 18.49 1.72
CA SER A 192 -17.36 19.14 0.55
C SER A 192 -17.76 18.18 -0.56
N LEU A 193 -17.36 16.90 -0.47
CA LEU A 193 -17.69 15.86 -1.45
C LEU A 193 -18.36 14.68 -0.77
N ALA A 194 -19.58 14.32 -1.23
CA ALA A 194 -20.16 13.04 -0.91
C ALA A 194 -19.61 11.99 -1.86
N VAL A 195 -19.13 10.88 -1.30
CA VAL A 195 -18.58 9.74 -2.02
C VAL A 195 -19.35 8.49 -1.62
N ASP A 196 -19.98 7.83 -2.57
CA ASP A 196 -20.52 6.48 -2.40
C ASP A 196 -20.13 5.67 -3.64
N ALA A 197 -19.18 4.78 -3.48
CA ALA A 197 -18.73 3.94 -4.58
C ALA A 197 -18.43 2.52 -4.12
N ARG A 198 -18.64 1.57 -5.03
CA ARG A 198 -18.40 0.15 -4.84
C ARG A 198 -17.52 -0.36 -5.96
N VAL A 199 -16.61 -1.23 -5.62
CA VAL A 199 -15.69 -1.89 -6.56
C VAL A 199 -15.81 -3.39 -6.38
N ALA A 200 -15.89 -4.11 -7.49
CA ALA A 200 -15.70 -5.54 -7.53
C ALA A 200 -14.57 -5.85 -8.52
N ALA A 201 -13.61 -6.65 -8.11
CA ALA A 201 -12.46 -6.98 -8.94
C ALA A 201 -12.07 -8.45 -8.81
N SER A 202 -11.54 -9.00 -9.90
CA SER A 202 -10.96 -10.34 -10.00
C SER A 202 -9.74 -10.28 -10.92
N PRO A 203 -8.91 -11.31 -11.02
CA PRO A 203 -7.82 -11.37 -12.01
C PRO A 203 -8.27 -11.19 -13.46
N LEU A 204 -9.56 -11.43 -13.76
CA LEU A 204 -10.12 -11.35 -15.10
C LEU A 204 -10.69 -9.97 -15.46
N GLY A 205 -10.90 -9.11 -14.45
CA GLY A 205 -11.45 -7.77 -14.67
C GLY A 205 -12.01 -7.12 -13.41
N TRP A 206 -12.43 -5.87 -13.57
CA TRP A 206 -12.96 -5.09 -12.47
C TRP A 206 -14.15 -4.23 -12.92
N ARG A 207 -14.99 -3.89 -11.96
CA ARG A 207 -16.13 -2.96 -12.12
C ARG A 207 -16.16 -2.02 -10.93
N MET A 208 -16.42 -0.74 -11.21
CA MET A 208 -16.67 0.30 -10.21
C MET A 208 -17.98 0.99 -10.54
N GLU A 209 -18.83 1.14 -9.54
CA GLU A 209 -20.13 1.83 -9.62
C GLU A 209 -20.27 2.76 -8.43
N GLY A 210 -20.88 3.94 -8.64
CA GLY A 210 -21.08 4.89 -7.56
C GLY A 210 -21.37 6.30 -8.04
N ALA A 211 -21.25 7.25 -7.11
CA ALA A 211 -21.44 8.66 -7.36
C ALA A 211 -20.50 9.54 -6.55
N LEU A 212 -20.13 10.66 -7.14
CA LEU A 212 -19.45 11.78 -6.50
C LEU A 212 -20.41 12.96 -6.54
N VAL A 213 -20.79 13.49 -5.39
CA VAL A 213 -21.77 14.59 -5.30
C VAL A 213 -21.17 15.74 -4.51
N PRO A 214 -20.91 16.90 -5.15
CA PRO A 214 -20.43 18.07 -4.42
C PRO A 214 -21.54 18.56 -3.47
N ARG A 215 -21.14 18.88 -2.23
CA ARG A 215 -22.02 19.50 -1.23
C ARG A 215 -21.97 21.02 -1.26
N ILE A 216 -20.93 21.56 -1.85
CA ILE A 216 -20.72 23.00 -2.01
C ILE A 216 -20.43 23.34 -3.48
N ALA A 217 -20.78 24.52 -3.89
CA ALA A 217 -20.41 25.04 -5.20
C ALA A 217 -18.96 25.51 -5.18
N ASP A 218 -18.05 24.68 -5.69
CA ASP A 218 -16.61 24.95 -5.78
C ASP A 218 -16.12 24.53 -7.17
N THR A 219 -15.52 25.50 -7.89
CA THR A 219 -15.03 25.27 -9.25
C THR A 219 -13.86 24.28 -9.29
N ALA A 220 -12.93 24.35 -8.33
CA ALA A 220 -11.80 23.43 -8.26
C ALA A 220 -12.26 22.00 -7.96
N LEU A 221 -13.25 21.84 -7.06
CA LEU A 221 -13.88 20.55 -6.79
C LEU A 221 -14.58 20.01 -8.04
N THR A 222 -15.33 20.85 -8.75
CA THR A 222 -16.04 20.46 -9.98
C THR A 222 -15.04 20.00 -11.07
N HIS A 223 -13.95 20.71 -11.26
CA HIS A 223 -12.89 20.33 -12.19
C HIS A 223 -12.20 19.02 -11.77
N LEU A 224 -11.98 18.83 -10.48
CA LEU A 224 -11.40 17.59 -9.95
C LEU A 224 -12.30 16.39 -10.26
N ILE A 225 -13.59 16.46 -9.92
CA ILE A 225 -14.52 15.32 -10.12
C ILE A 225 -14.85 15.08 -11.59
N ALA A 226 -14.82 16.11 -12.45
CA ALA A 226 -15.01 15.97 -13.90
C ALA A 226 -13.99 15.04 -14.56
N ARG A 227 -12.83 14.83 -13.94
CA ARG A 227 -11.82 13.84 -14.43
C ARG A 227 -12.30 12.39 -14.31
N PHE A 228 -13.27 12.11 -13.45
CA PHE A 228 -13.80 10.79 -13.23
C PHE A 228 -15.01 10.44 -14.12
N GLY A 229 -15.65 11.44 -14.72
CA GLY A 229 -16.79 11.23 -15.63
C GLY A 229 -17.48 12.54 -16.01
N PRO A 230 -18.51 12.47 -16.85
CA PRO A 230 -19.30 13.64 -17.23
C PRO A 230 -20.06 14.19 -16.02
N VAL A 231 -19.98 15.52 -15.86
CA VAL A 231 -20.70 16.25 -14.80
C VAL A 231 -22.17 16.39 -15.23
N ARG A 232 -23.07 16.01 -14.36
CA ARG A 232 -24.52 16.16 -14.54
C ARG A 232 -24.99 17.59 -14.24
N PRO A 233 -26.22 17.97 -14.60
CA PRO A 233 -26.75 19.30 -14.32
C PRO A 233 -26.82 19.65 -12.83
N ASP A 234 -26.87 18.65 -11.93
CA ASP A 234 -26.83 18.79 -10.47
C ASP A 234 -25.38 18.88 -9.91
N GLY A 235 -24.40 18.92 -10.78
CA GLY A 235 -22.98 18.93 -10.43
C GLY A 235 -22.40 17.54 -10.07
N SER A 236 -23.21 16.50 -10.00
CA SER A 236 -22.73 15.15 -9.66
C SER A 236 -22.02 14.46 -10.82
N VAL A 237 -21.15 13.48 -10.47
CA VAL A 237 -20.49 12.60 -11.43
C VAL A 237 -20.85 11.15 -11.10
N SER A 238 -21.37 10.42 -12.08
CA SER A 238 -21.61 8.98 -11.95
C SER A 238 -20.34 8.21 -12.26
N LEU A 239 -19.97 7.34 -11.35
CA LEU A 239 -18.89 6.38 -11.53
C LEU A 239 -19.48 5.09 -12.09
N ALA A 240 -19.20 4.79 -13.34
CA ALA A 240 -19.61 3.55 -13.99
C ALA A 240 -18.49 3.11 -14.92
N ARG A 241 -17.54 2.37 -14.40
CA ARG A 241 -16.37 1.91 -15.16
C ARG A 241 -16.16 0.41 -14.99
N LYS A 242 -15.74 -0.24 -16.04
CA LYS A 242 -15.41 -1.66 -16.05
C LYS A 242 -14.30 -1.96 -17.04
N ALA A 243 -13.51 -2.99 -16.76
CA ALA A 243 -12.54 -3.53 -17.68
C ALA A 243 -12.48 -5.06 -17.53
N GLY A 244 -12.29 -5.77 -18.64
CA GLY A 244 -12.25 -7.23 -18.65
C GLY A 244 -13.59 -7.91 -18.32
N LEU A 245 -13.50 -9.16 -17.87
CA LEU A 245 -14.62 -9.96 -17.39
C LEU A 245 -14.86 -9.64 -15.90
N ALA A 246 -15.54 -8.52 -15.66
CA ALA A 246 -15.75 -8.01 -14.31
C ALA A 246 -16.79 -8.82 -13.53
N PRO A 247 -16.55 -9.17 -12.25
CA PRO A 247 -17.56 -9.75 -11.38
C PRO A 247 -18.70 -8.75 -11.11
N ALA A 248 -19.83 -9.26 -10.65
CA ALA A 248 -20.94 -8.41 -10.21
C ALA A 248 -20.56 -7.64 -8.94
N VAL A 249 -21.00 -6.40 -8.85
CA VAL A 249 -20.91 -5.62 -7.61
C VAL A 249 -22.04 -6.10 -6.72
N SER A 250 -21.68 -6.70 -5.57
CA SER A 250 -22.70 -7.09 -4.57
C SER A 250 -23.34 -5.85 -3.94
N PRO A 251 -24.63 -5.92 -3.59
CA PRO A 251 -25.38 -4.82 -2.98
C PRO A 251 -24.83 -4.39 -1.61
#